data_a57b8762ee270d58c5ab61f6f77ce75e
#
_entry.id   a57b8762ee270d58c5ab61f6f77ce75e
#
_cell.length_a   1.000
_cell.length_b   1.000
_cell.length_c   1.000
_cell.angle_alpha   90.00
_cell.angle_beta   90.00
_cell.angle_gamma   90.00
#
_symmetry.space_group_name_H-M   'P 1'
#
loop_
_entity.id
_entity.type
_entity.pdbx_description
1 polymer ?
#
loop_
_entity_poly.entity_id
_entity_poly.type
_entity_poly.pdbx_seq_one_letter_code
_entity_poly.pdbx_strand_id
1 'polypeptide(L)' 'SDKPRPKIEFEIGEMVRIKSGAFKDFTGRVDGVDYDKSRLNVFVSIFGRDTLVDLGFNEVEKI' A
#
# COMPACT_ATOMS: atom_id res chain seq x y z
N SER A 1 -5.07 -21.55 11.86
CA SER A 1 -5.72 -20.62 11.84
C SER A 1 -6.55 -20.39 10.71
N ASP A 2 -7.64 -20.51 10.78
CA ASP A 2 -8.46 -20.37 9.81
C ASP A 2 -9.45 -19.40 10.11
N LYS A 3 -9.17 -18.35 10.79
CA LYS A 3 -10.05 -17.39 11.05
C LYS A 3 -10.37 -16.59 9.87
N PRO A 4 -11.55 -16.31 9.52
CA PRO A 4 -11.91 -15.50 8.43
C PRO A 4 -11.43 -14.09 8.65
N ARG A 5 -10.89 -13.47 7.68
CA ARG A 5 -10.43 -12.17 7.79
C ARG A 5 -11.12 -11.30 6.83
N PRO A 6 -12.13 -10.60 7.21
CA PRO A 6 -12.85 -9.75 6.31
C PRO A 6 -12.08 -8.51 5.93
N LYS A 7 -11.00 -8.20 6.61
CA LYS A 7 -10.32 -7.03 6.31
C LYS A 7 -9.18 -7.23 5.43
N ILE A 8 -8.80 -6.24 4.67
CA ILE A 8 -7.61 -6.29 3.86
C ILE A 8 -6.42 -6.15 4.74
N GLU A 9 -5.45 -7.01 4.58
CA GLU A 9 -4.24 -6.93 5.37
C GLU A 9 -3.06 -6.73 4.47
N PHE A 10 -2.17 -5.85 4.86
CA PHE A 10 -0.95 -5.58 4.12
C PHE A 10 0.23 -5.86 5.03
N GLU A 11 1.33 -6.32 4.44
CA GLU A 11 2.53 -6.61 5.19
C GLU A 11 3.68 -5.85 4.62
N ILE A 12 4.67 -5.58 5.45
CA ILE A 12 5.84 -4.86 5.00
C ILE A 12 6.56 -5.71 3.96
N GLY A 13 6.91 -5.09 2.87
CA GLY A 13 7.56 -5.79 1.77
C GLY A 13 6.62 -6.29 0.71
N GLU A 14 5.32 -6.16 0.94
CA GLU A 14 4.35 -6.65 -0.02
C GLU A 14 4.19 -5.64 -1.16
N MET A 15 3.96 -6.13 -2.36
CA MET A 15 3.76 -5.24 -3.49
C MET A 15 2.29 -4.92 -3.64
N VAL A 16 2.00 -3.67 -3.91
CA VAL A 16 0.63 -3.21 -4.09
C VAL A 16 0.59 -2.26 -5.26
N ARG A 17 -0.60 -2.04 -5.79
CA ARG A 17 -0.79 -1.09 -6.87
C ARG A 17 -1.71 0.02 -6.37
N ILE A 18 -1.40 1.25 -6.71
CA ILE A 18 -2.18 2.40 -6.27
C ILE A 18 -3.37 2.53 -7.20
N LYS A 19 -4.55 2.62 -6.60
CA LYS A 19 -5.79 2.65 -7.37
C LYS A 19 -6.28 4.05 -7.63
N SER A 20 -5.91 4.99 -6.82
CA SER A 20 -6.42 6.33 -6.98
C SER A 20 -5.42 7.34 -6.45
N GLY A 21 -5.66 8.58 -6.76
CA GLY A 21 -4.78 9.64 -6.32
C GLY A 21 -3.81 10.04 -7.39
N ALA A 22 -2.83 10.83 -7.01
CA ALA A 22 -1.86 11.32 -7.96
C ALA A 22 -0.97 10.23 -8.50
N PHE A 23 -0.88 9.10 -7.80
CA PHE A 23 0.00 8.01 -8.21
C PHE A 23 -0.77 6.81 -8.73
N LYS A 24 -1.96 7.06 -9.24
CA LYS A 24 -2.78 5.97 -9.75
C LYS A 24 -2.01 5.17 -10.79
N ASP A 25 -2.17 3.86 -10.74
CA ASP A 25 -1.55 2.92 -11.66
C ASP A 25 -0.05 2.70 -11.42
N PHE A 26 0.49 3.31 -10.39
CA PHE A 26 1.86 3.02 -10.00
C PHE A 26 1.84 1.84 -9.06
N THR A 27 2.93 1.10 -9.05
CA THR A 27 3.08 0.00 -8.10
C THR A 27 4.15 0.39 -7.12
N GLY A 28 4.08 -0.16 -5.94
CA GLY A 28 5.05 0.14 -4.92
C GLY A 28 5.16 -0.98 -3.92
N ARG A 29 6.07 -0.82 -2.99
CA ARG A 29 6.30 -1.80 -1.96
C ARG A 29 5.89 -1.21 -0.62
N VAL A 30 5.18 -1.97 0.16
CA VAL A 30 4.72 -1.51 1.46
C VAL A 30 5.92 -1.39 2.39
N ASP A 31 6.09 -0.23 2.99
CA ASP A 31 7.17 0.02 3.94
C ASP A 31 6.65 -0.04 5.36
N GLY A 32 5.44 0.36 5.58
CA GLY A 32 4.87 0.33 6.92
C GLY A 32 3.36 0.37 6.84
N VAL A 33 2.71 -0.13 7.86
CA VAL A 33 1.26 -0.20 7.91
C VAL A 33 0.81 0.36 9.24
N ASP A 34 -0.16 1.26 9.20
CA ASP A 34 -0.71 1.85 10.42
C ASP A 34 -2.18 1.48 10.47
N TYR A 35 -2.50 0.45 11.22
CA TYR A 35 -3.88 -0.01 11.30
C TYR A 35 -4.76 0.93 12.10
N ASP A 36 -4.17 1.71 13.00
CA ASP A 36 -4.95 2.65 13.77
C ASP A 36 -5.53 3.74 12.89
N LYS A 37 -4.77 4.18 11.90
CA LYS A 37 -5.22 5.24 11.03
C LYS A 37 -5.68 4.72 9.70
N SER A 38 -5.63 3.42 9.49
CA SER A 38 -6.00 2.81 8.23
C SER A 38 -5.18 3.37 7.08
N ARG A 39 -3.89 3.53 7.31
CA ARG A 39 -3.00 4.09 6.32
C ARG A 39 -1.78 3.23 6.18
N LEU A 40 -1.11 3.35 5.08
CA LEU A 40 0.14 2.64 4.91
C LEU A 40 1.11 3.48 4.12
N ASN A 41 2.37 3.17 4.28
CA ASN A 41 3.44 3.85 3.58
C ASN A 41 3.95 2.93 2.50
N VAL A 42 4.05 3.44 1.31
CA VAL A 42 4.45 2.63 0.16
C VAL A 42 5.58 3.35 -0.55
N PHE A 43 6.63 2.62 -0.89
CA PHE A 43 7.70 3.17 -1.69
C PHE A 43 7.34 2.99 -3.15
N VAL A 44 7.27 4.09 -3.87
CA VAL A 44 6.92 4.07 -5.27
C VAL A 44 8.12 4.62 -6.04
N SER A 45 8.47 3.95 -7.12
CA SER A 45 9.59 4.41 -7.92
C SER A 45 9.07 5.45 -8.90
N ILE A 46 9.45 6.70 -8.69
CA ILE A 46 9.02 7.80 -9.52
C ILE A 46 10.25 8.48 -10.05
N PHE A 47 10.34 8.57 -11.37
CA PHE A 47 11.48 9.22 -12.02
C PHE A 47 12.81 8.64 -11.56
N GLY A 48 12.84 7.32 -11.40
CA GLY A 48 14.08 6.68 -10.98
C GLY A 48 14.43 6.82 -9.53
N ARG A 49 13.52 7.31 -8.71
CA ARG A 49 13.76 7.45 -7.30
C ARG A 49 12.68 6.78 -6.51
N ASP A 50 13.03 6.23 -5.39
CA ASP A 50 12.05 5.64 -4.51
C ASP A 50 11.48 6.76 -3.64
N THR A 51 10.19 6.95 -3.71
CA THR A 51 9.51 7.99 -2.96
C THR A 51 8.50 7.34 -2.03
N LEU A 52 8.51 7.75 -0.78
CA LEU A 52 7.58 7.20 0.19
C LEU A 52 6.29 8.00 0.12
N VAL A 53 5.18 7.32 -0.10
CA VAL A 53 3.88 7.96 -0.14
C VAL A 53 2.97 7.34 0.89
N ASP A 54 2.05 8.15 1.40
CA ASP A 54 1.14 7.74 2.45
C ASP A 54 -0.23 7.55 1.82
N LEU A 55 -0.76 6.35 1.89
CA LEU A 55 -2.00 6.01 1.22
C LEU A 55 -2.94 5.30 2.16
N GLY A 56 -4.22 5.42 1.91
CA GLY A 56 -5.20 4.67 2.68
C GLY A 56 -5.33 3.26 2.19
N PHE A 57 -5.90 2.40 3.00
CA PHE A 57 -6.04 1.00 2.64
C PHE A 57 -6.88 0.84 1.39
N ASN A 58 -7.85 1.71 1.19
CA ASN A 58 -8.71 1.56 0.03
C ASN A 58 -8.16 2.30 -1.18
N GLU A 59 -6.99 2.87 -1.09
CA GLU A 59 -6.37 3.53 -2.22
C GLU A 59 -5.36 2.65 -2.92
N VAL A 60 -5.13 1.47 -2.41
CA VAL A 60 -4.20 0.53 -3.00
C VAL A 60 -4.86 -0.83 -3.08
N GLU A 61 -4.33 -1.67 -3.91
CA GLU A 61 -4.83 -3.03 -3.99
C GLU A 61 -3.65 -3.97 -4.10
N LYS A 62 -3.82 -5.18 -3.62
CA LYS A 62 -2.76 -6.16 -3.70
C LYS A 62 -2.63 -6.64 -5.12
N ILE A 63 -1.41 -6.87 -5.51
CA ILE A 63 -1.13 -7.39 -6.83
C ILE A 63 -1.21 -8.90 -6.83
#